data_740a98e3b7c0a0c9755ee54b9b5cdbe2
#
_entry.id   740a98e3b7c0a0c9755ee54b9b5cdbe2
#
_cell.length_a   1.000
_cell.length_b   1.000
_cell.length_c   1.000
_cell.angle_alpha   90.00
_cell.angle_beta   90.00
_cell.angle_gamma   90.00
#
_symmetry.space_group_name_H-M   'P 1'
#
loop_
_entity.id
_entity.type
_entity.pdbx_description
1 polymer ?
#
loop_
_entity_poly.entity_id
_entity_poly.type
_entity_poly.pdbx_seq_one_letter_code
_entity_poly.pdbx_strand_id
1 'polypeptide(L)'
;QKWSGILDLRPKTVYMSFGTFARAHMMPAEYKNTIRNAARAFPDVTFIWKYEKPEHNASQGIPNLIESTWVPQNDLLRDSRLSLFVTHCGQGSTTEANYAGVPLVVVPVIFDQVRNAFQVKKNGLGVILNKAELEKSHAFENAIREVLHNPEYKQRAVAAAAMLNEKPFTAREIFVHNMEFLAKHGPLRQLDHYGRKLTFIQYYLIDVIAVVALSIILVLSIVIY
;
A
#
# COMPACT_ATOMS: atom_id res chain seq x y z
N GLN A 1 9.70 7.60 23.52
CA GLN A 1 11.02 8.27 23.56
C GLN A 1 11.90 7.91 22.35
N LYS A 2 12.11 6.62 21.99
CA LYS A 2 12.99 6.20 20.89
C LYS A 2 12.63 6.89 19.56
N TRP A 3 11.38 6.84 19.14
CA TRP A 3 10.95 7.36 17.83
C TRP A 3 10.98 8.88 17.77
N SER A 4 10.68 9.57 18.88
CA SER A 4 10.76 11.03 18.92
C SER A 4 12.20 11.50 18.64
N GLY A 5 13.21 10.90 19.29
CA GLY A 5 14.61 11.26 19.01
C GLY A 5 15.04 10.98 17.57
N ILE A 6 14.48 9.93 16.92
CA ILE A 6 14.76 9.63 15.51
C ILE A 6 14.15 10.70 14.58
N LEU A 7 12.92 11.14 14.86
CA LEU A 7 12.25 12.17 14.09
C LEU A 7 12.90 13.56 14.21
N ASP A 8 13.64 13.80 15.28
CA ASP A 8 14.37 15.06 15.51
C ASP A 8 15.77 15.08 14.86
N LEU A 9 16.26 13.97 14.30
CA LEU A 9 17.61 13.90 13.75
C LEU A 9 17.83 14.82 12.53
N ARG A 10 16.77 15.06 11.74
CA ARG A 10 16.84 15.86 10.50
C ARG A 10 15.50 16.56 10.24
N PRO A 11 15.50 17.64 9.43
CA PRO A 11 14.31 18.43 9.15
C PRO A 11 13.16 17.65 8.48
N LYS A 12 13.47 16.57 7.75
CA LYS A 12 12.50 15.74 7.06
C LYS A 12 12.69 14.27 7.41
N THR A 13 11.59 13.55 7.53
CA THR A 13 11.61 12.10 7.75
C THR A 13 10.75 11.40 6.71
N VAL A 14 11.31 10.34 6.13
CA VAL A 14 10.63 9.40 5.22
C VAL A 14 10.48 8.06 5.92
N TYR A 15 9.27 7.58 6.06
CA TYR A 15 9.00 6.23 6.53
C TYR A 15 8.79 5.28 5.35
N MET A 16 9.35 4.08 5.42
CA MET A 16 9.22 3.05 4.37
C MET A 16 8.74 1.75 4.97
N SER A 17 7.63 1.22 4.44
CA SER A 17 7.08 -0.08 4.84
C SER A 17 6.30 -0.72 3.70
N PHE A 18 6.65 -1.96 3.38
CA PHE A 18 5.97 -2.76 2.36
C PHE A 18 4.93 -3.73 2.97
N GLY A 19 4.54 -3.45 4.21
CA GLY A 19 3.51 -4.21 4.93
C GLY A 19 4.05 -5.39 5.72
N THR A 20 3.20 -6.37 5.94
CA THR A 20 3.54 -7.57 6.72
C THR A 20 3.73 -8.79 5.82
N PHE A 21 3.01 -8.85 4.70
CA PHE A 21 3.08 -9.96 3.76
C PHE A 21 4.26 -9.82 2.80
N ALA A 22 4.45 -8.66 2.17
CA ALA A 22 5.60 -8.37 1.31
C ALA A 22 6.80 -7.95 2.18
N ARG A 23 7.53 -8.93 2.69
CA ARG A 23 8.65 -8.72 3.62
C ARG A 23 9.84 -8.07 2.91
N ALA A 24 10.32 -6.96 3.46
CA ALA A 24 11.41 -6.18 2.88
C ALA A 24 12.72 -6.99 2.73
N HIS A 25 13.01 -7.90 3.65
CA HIS A 25 14.21 -8.74 3.57
C HIS A 25 14.20 -9.72 2.37
N MET A 26 13.03 -10.04 1.82
CA MET A 26 12.87 -10.92 0.64
C MET A 26 12.97 -10.18 -0.69
N MET A 27 13.10 -8.86 -0.69
CA MET A 27 13.31 -8.09 -1.91
C MET A 27 14.59 -8.50 -2.63
N PRO A 28 14.65 -8.43 -3.97
CA PRO A 28 15.88 -8.53 -4.73
C PRO A 28 16.97 -7.58 -4.21
N ALA A 29 18.23 -7.95 -4.36
CA ALA A 29 19.37 -7.14 -3.90
C ALA A 29 19.40 -5.76 -4.56
N GLU A 30 19.02 -5.69 -5.83
CA GLU A 30 18.93 -4.46 -6.63
C GLU A 30 17.95 -3.46 -6.00
N TYR A 31 16.77 -3.90 -5.56
CA TYR A 31 15.77 -3.04 -4.92
C TYR A 31 16.27 -2.51 -3.56
N LYS A 32 16.93 -3.36 -2.78
CA LYS A 32 17.57 -2.94 -1.51
C LYS A 32 18.64 -1.90 -1.76
N ASN A 33 19.47 -2.10 -2.78
CA ASN A 33 20.52 -1.15 -3.16
C ASN A 33 19.93 0.19 -3.63
N THR A 34 18.85 0.17 -4.38
CA THR A 34 18.13 1.38 -4.80
C THR A 34 17.62 2.17 -3.58
N ILE A 35 17.03 1.51 -2.58
CA ILE A 35 16.60 2.15 -1.34
C ILE A 35 17.79 2.75 -0.60
N ARG A 36 18.90 2.00 -0.49
CA ARG A 36 20.15 2.46 0.14
C ARG A 36 20.75 3.67 -0.57
N ASN A 37 20.78 3.66 -1.89
CA ASN A 37 21.29 4.76 -2.70
C ASN A 37 20.41 6.00 -2.58
N ALA A 38 19.09 5.83 -2.59
CA ALA A 38 18.17 6.93 -2.34
C ALA A 38 18.42 7.58 -0.96
N ALA A 39 18.63 6.80 0.10
CA ALA A 39 18.97 7.37 1.41
C ALA A 39 20.27 8.20 1.37
N ARG A 40 21.29 7.73 0.65
CA ARG A 40 22.56 8.50 0.47
C ARG A 40 22.36 9.79 -0.32
N ALA A 41 21.42 9.80 -1.30
CA ALA A 41 21.13 10.97 -2.14
C ALA A 41 20.40 12.10 -1.38
N PHE A 42 19.87 11.82 -0.20
CA PHE A 42 19.15 12.79 0.65
C PHE A 42 19.77 12.86 2.07
N PRO A 43 20.98 13.42 2.23
CA PRO A 43 21.66 13.43 3.53
C PRO A 43 20.91 14.18 4.62
N ASP A 44 20.08 15.15 4.26
CA ASP A 44 19.26 15.96 5.18
C ASP A 44 17.89 15.35 5.50
N VAL A 45 17.65 14.09 5.07
CA VAL A 45 16.41 13.37 5.31
C VAL A 45 16.71 12.13 6.14
N THR A 46 15.93 11.89 7.19
CA THR A 46 15.97 10.63 7.93
C THR A 46 15.07 9.62 7.24
N PHE A 47 15.61 8.45 6.94
CA PHE A 47 14.85 7.32 6.41
C PHE A 47 14.64 6.28 7.51
N ILE A 48 13.39 5.92 7.76
CA ILE A 48 13.01 4.83 8.66
C ILE A 48 12.51 3.69 7.80
N TRP A 49 13.20 2.56 7.82
CA TRP A 49 12.85 1.39 7.01
C TRP A 49 12.41 0.23 7.91
N LYS A 50 11.13 -0.18 7.78
CA LYS A 50 10.67 -1.43 8.38
C LYS A 50 11.30 -2.59 7.64
N TYR A 51 12.23 -3.27 8.32
CA TYR A 51 13.04 -4.35 7.77
C TYR A 51 13.15 -5.50 8.77
N GLU A 52 12.71 -6.70 8.39
CA GLU A 52 12.41 -7.80 9.33
C GLU A 52 13.65 -8.60 9.76
N LYS A 53 14.82 -8.40 9.15
CA LYS A 53 16.06 -9.16 9.37
C LYS A 53 17.22 -8.25 9.75
N PRO A 54 17.34 -7.87 11.05
CA PRO A 54 18.41 -6.97 11.50
C PRO A 54 19.81 -7.53 11.26
N GLU A 55 19.98 -8.85 11.22
CA GLU A 55 21.25 -9.51 10.90
C GLU A 55 21.78 -9.23 9.49
N HIS A 56 20.94 -8.72 8.59
CA HIS A 56 21.37 -8.29 7.25
C HIS A 56 22.09 -6.94 7.25
N ASN A 57 22.02 -6.16 8.36
CA ASN A 57 22.61 -4.84 8.48
C ASN A 57 22.32 -3.94 7.25
N ALA A 58 21.04 -3.88 6.85
CA ALA A 58 20.62 -3.22 5.62
C ALA A 58 20.92 -1.70 5.62
N SER A 59 21.04 -1.08 6.79
CA SER A 59 21.41 0.34 6.97
C SER A 59 22.92 0.58 7.09
N GLN A 60 23.78 -0.45 7.09
CA GLN A 60 25.21 -0.32 7.33
C GLN A 60 25.87 0.70 6.38
N GLY A 61 26.62 1.64 6.96
CA GLY A 61 27.32 2.68 6.20
C GLY A 61 26.43 3.79 5.65
N ILE A 62 25.19 3.95 6.17
CA ILE A 62 24.24 4.99 5.76
C ILE A 62 23.65 5.66 7.01
N PRO A 63 24.26 6.77 7.49
CA PRO A 63 23.91 7.36 8.79
C PRO A 63 22.49 7.89 8.93
N ASN A 64 21.81 8.12 7.82
CA ASN A 64 20.44 8.62 7.78
C ASN A 64 19.41 7.54 7.44
N LEU A 65 19.80 6.28 7.32
CA LEU A 65 18.92 5.13 7.14
C LEU A 65 18.85 4.31 8.44
N ILE A 66 17.68 4.24 9.03
CA ILE A 66 17.41 3.53 10.28
C ILE A 66 16.50 2.36 10.00
N GLU A 67 16.99 1.15 10.21
CA GLU A 67 16.17 -0.06 10.07
C GLU A 67 15.55 -0.48 11.41
N SER A 68 14.36 -1.03 11.34
CA SER A 68 13.69 -1.59 12.51
C SER A 68 12.75 -2.73 12.11
N THR A 69 12.73 -3.80 12.88
CA THR A 69 11.83 -4.94 12.66
C THR A 69 10.38 -4.58 12.88
N TRP A 70 10.13 -3.62 13.77
CA TRP A 70 8.80 -3.12 14.08
C TRP A 70 8.81 -1.60 14.26
N VAL A 71 7.79 -0.96 13.68
CA VAL A 71 7.58 0.49 13.77
C VAL A 71 6.13 0.72 14.17
N PRO A 72 5.83 1.58 15.15
CA PRO A 72 4.46 1.98 15.50
C PRO A 72 3.89 2.89 14.40
N GLN A 73 3.50 2.26 13.27
CA GLN A 73 3.16 2.95 12.02
C GLN A 73 2.09 4.03 12.21
N ASN A 74 1.03 3.73 12.95
CA ASN A 74 -0.08 4.65 13.13
C ASN A 74 0.34 5.91 13.91
N ASP A 75 1.14 5.74 14.96
CA ASP A 75 1.66 6.86 15.76
C ASP A 75 2.67 7.69 14.93
N LEU A 76 3.53 7.00 14.18
CA LEU A 76 4.53 7.65 13.33
C LEU A 76 3.87 8.47 12.20
N LEU A 77 2.84 7.93 11.56
CA LEU A 77 2.10 8.63 10.51
C LEU A 77 1.42 9.90 11.03
N ARG A 78 0.97 9.90 12.28
CA ARG A 78 0.32 11.07 12.91
C ARG A 78 1.29 12.11 13.43
N ASP A 79 2.58 11.82 13.46
CA ASP A 79 3.59 12.80 13.89
C ASP A 79 3.84 13.84 12.79
N SER A 80 3.72 15.11 13.13
CA SER A 80 3.85 16.23 12.18
C SER A 80 5.22 16.33 11.50
N ARG A 81 6.25 15.71 12.09
CA ARG A 81 7.63 15.63 11.56
C ARG A 81 7.77 14.60 10.45
N LEU A 82 6.78 13.71 10.27
CA LEU A 82 6.80 12.77 9.15
C LEU A 82 6.39 13.48 7.86
N SER A 83 7.30 13.47 6.89
CA SER A 83 7.16 14.21 5.63
C SER A 83 6.57 13.35 4.50
N LEU A 84 6.86 12.04 4.48
CA LEU A 84 6.50 11.15 3.38
C LEU A 84 6.42 9.70 3.87
N PHE A 85 5.48 8.95 3.33
CA PHE A 85 5.38 7.50 3.51
C PHE A 85 5.56 6.77 2.18
N VAL A 86 6.58 5.91 2.10
CA VAL A 86 6.80 4.98 0.99
C VAL A 86 6.16 3.65 1.35
N THR A 87 5.19 3.20 0.55
CA THR A 87 4.40 2.01 0.88
C THR A 87 4.04 1.17 -0.33
N HIS A 88 3.76 -0.11 -0.10
CA HIS A 88 3.17 -1.01 -1.11
C HIS A 88 1.72 -0.69 -1.46
N CYS A 89 1.10 0.29 -0.79
CA CYS A 89 -0.28 0.71 -1.00
C CYS A 89 -1.35 -0.33 -0.61
N GLY A 90 -1.09 -1.17 0.41
CA GLY A 90 -2.13 -2.01 1.02
C GLY A 90 -3.20 -1.16 1.68
N GLN A 91 -4.46 -1.63 1.65
CA GLN A 91 -5.63 -0.85 2.10
C GLN A 91 -5.47 -0.27 3.51
N GLY A 92 -4.97 -1.06 4.47
CA GLY A 92 -4.77 -0.59 5.85
C GLY A 92 -3.80 0.59 5.93
N SER A 93 -2.59 0.42 5.38
CA SER A 93 -1.56 1.47 5.37
C SER A 93 -2.00 2.74 4.64
N THR A 94 -2.71 2.58 3.52
CA THR A 94 -3.25 3.72 2.75
C THR A 94 -4.31 4.46 3.55
N THR A 95 -5.19 3.74 4.24
CA THR A 95 -6.21 4.32 5.11
C THR A 95 -5.56 5.10 6.25
N GLU A 96 -4.60 4.52 6.97
CA GLU A 96 -3.88 5.18 8.05
C GLU A 96 -3.19 6.47 7.59
N ALA A 97 -2.49 6.42 6.45
CA ALA A 97 -1.81 7.58 5.89
C ALA A 97 -2.78 8.69 5.45
N ASN A 98 -3.92 8.32 4.86
CA ASN A 98 -4.95 9.27 4.44
C ASN A 98 -5.58 9.99 5.64
N TYR A 99 -5.88 9.28 6.73
CA TYR A 99 -6.38 9.90 7.97
C TYR A 99 -5.33 10.77 8.67
N ALA A 100 -4.05 10.48 8.47
CA ALA A 100 -2.94 11.23 9.03
C ALA A 100 -2.49 12.42 8.16
N GLY A 101 -2.97 12.54 6.93
CA GLY A 101 -2.57 13.60 6.00
C GLY A 101 -1.11 13.51 5.55
N VAL A 102 -0.60 12.28 5.36
CA VAL A 102 0.77 12.03 4.91
C VAL A 102 0.77 11.71 3.42
N PRO A 103 1.54 12.44 2.60
CA PRO A 103 1.68 12.13 1.18
C PRO A 103 2.47 10.85 0.95
N LEU A 104 2.26 10.21 -0.23
CA LEU A 104 2.69 8.86 -0.50
C LEU A 104 3.60 8.75 -1.73
N VAL A 105 4.61 7.89 -1.64
CA VAL A 105 5.19 7.20 -2.80
C VAL A 105 4.73 5.75 -2.74
N VAL A 106 3.98 5.30 -3.74
CA VAL A 106 3.38 3.97 -3.71
C VAL A 106 4.02 3.04 -4.73
N VAL A 107 4.43 1.87 -4.24
CA VAL A 107 5.06 0.81 -5.04
C VAL A 107 4.19 -0.45 -4.96
N PRO A 108 3.13 -0.54 -5.77
CA PRO A 108 2.22 -1.67 -5.71
C PRO A 108 2.93 -2.97 -6.13
N VAL A 109 2.72 -4.04 -5.38
CA VAL A 109 3.37 -5.34 -5.59
C VAL A 109 2.37 -6.39 -6.07
N ILE A 110 1.22 -6.53 -5.38
CA ILE A 110 0.21 -7.59 -5.61
C ILE A 110 -1.20 -7.13 -5.21
N PHE A 111 -2.21 -7.91 -5.58
CA PHE A 111 -3.61 -7.82 -5.17
C PHE A 111 -4.27 -6.45 -5.44
N ASP A 112 -4.95 -5.91 -4.44
CA ASP A 112 -5.68 -4.64 -4.47
C ASP A 112 -4.77 -3.40 -4.56
N GLN A 113 -3.48 -3.57 -4.35
CA GLN A 113 -2.51 -2.47 -4.24
C GLN A 113 -2.44 -1.62 -5.53
N VAL A 114 -2.57 -2.24 -6.70
CA VAL A 114 -2.59 -1.52 -7.98
C VAL A 114 -3.79 -0.58 -8.05
N ARG A 115 -4.98 -1.07 -7.69
CA ARG A 115 -6.20 -0.26 -7.64
C ARG A 115 -6.06 0.88 -6.63
N ASN A 116 -5.55 0.60 -5.44
CA ASN A 116 -5.34 1.58 -4.39
C ASN A 116 -4.33 2.66 -4.82
N ALA A 117 -3.26 2.27 -5.50
CA ALA A 117 -2.26 3.19 -6.03
C ALA A 117 -2.87 4.17 -7.05
N PHE A 118 -3.74 3.69 -7.94
CA PHE A 118 -4.46 4.58 -8.85
C PHE A 118 -5.39 5.56 -8.12
N GLN A 119 -5.99 5.17 -7.01
CA GLN A 119 -6.78 6.09 -6.17
C GLN A 119 -5.89 7.18 -5.54
N VAL A 120 -4.72 6.80 -5.02
CA VAL A 120 -3.73 7.76 -4.49
C VAL A 120 -3.33 8.78 -5.55
N LYS A 121 -2.98 8.32 -6.75
CA LYS A 121 -2.59 9.18 -7.89
C LYS A 121 -3.75 10.08 -8.34
N LYS A 122 -4.95 9.51 -8.52
CA LYS A 122 -6.14 10.25 -8.96
C LYS A 122 -6.49 11.40 -8.02
N ASN A 123 -6.33 11.19 -6.71
CA ASN A 123 -6.62 12.19 -5.69
C ASN A 123 -5.43 13.14 -5.44
N GLY A 124 -4.31 12.98 -6.15
CA GLY A 124 -3.12 13.80 -5.98
C GLY A 124 -2.45 13.67 -4.60
N LEU A 125 -2.60 12.51 -3.96
CA LEU A 125 -2.05 12.24 -2.63
C LEU A 125 -0.63 11.65 -2.69
N GLY A 126 -0.12 11.38 -3.88
CA GLY A 126 1.21 10.83 -4.08
C GLY A 126 1.45 10.36 -5.50
N VAL A 127 2.59 9.73 -5.71
CA VAL A 127 3.05 9.21 -6.99
C VAL A 127 3.12 7.69 -6.99
N ILE A 128 2.92 7.08 -8.16
CA ILE A 128 3.08 5.63 -8.36
C ILE A 128 4.45 5.38 -8.95
N LEU A 129 5.20 4.47 -8.36
CA LEU A 129 6.40 3.87 -8.93
C LEU A 129 6.11 2.40 -9.22
N ASN A 130 6.32 1.97 -10.46
CA ASN A 130 6.22 0.56 -10.80
C ASN A 130 7.34 -0.21 -10.09
N LYS A 131 7.05 -1.40 -9.54
CA LYS A 131 8.07 -2.20 -8.85
C LYS A 131 9.31 -2.50 -9.71
N ALA A 132 9.14 -2.67 -11.02
CA ALA A 132 10.25 -2.86 -11.96
C ALA A 132 11.16 -1.63 -12.08
N GLU A 133 10.65 -0.44 -11.76
CA GLU A 133 11.45 0.78 -11.77
C GLU A 133 12.35 0.89 -10.54
N LEU A 134 12.14 0.05 -9.50
CA LEU A 134 13.10 -0.08 -8.39
C LEU A 134 14.46 -0.66 -8.82
N GLU A 135 14.58 -1.24 -10.02
CA GLU A 135 15.87 -1.60 -10.59
C GLU A 135 16.66 -0.37 -11.03
N LYS A 136 15.98 0.75 -11.25
CA LYS A 136 16.54 2.02 -11.69
C LYS A 136 16.65 2.98 -10.52
N SER A 137 17.83 3.16 -9.94
CA SER A 137 18.04 4.00 -8.74
C SER A 137 17.43 5.40 -8.86
N HIS A 138 17.56 6.05 -10.01
CA HIS A 138 17.05 7.40 -10.24
C HIS A 138 15.52 7.51 -10.23
N ALA A 139 14.77 6.46 -10.61
CA ALA A 139 13.31 6.52 -10.63
C ALA A 139 12.75 6.66 -9.20
N PHE A 140 13.31 5.89 -8.26
CA PHE A 140 12.91 5.95 -6.86
C PHE A 140 13.31 7.27 -6.18
N GLU A 141 14.53 7.75 -6.44
CA GLU A 141 14.98 9.07 -5.97
C GLU A 141 14.09 10.19 -6.49
N ASN A 142 13.77 10.18 -7.80
CA ASN A 142 12.91 11.19 -8.41
C ASN A 142 11.50 11.19 -7.81
N ALA A 143 10.92 10.02 -7.55
CA ALA A 143 9.60 9.91 -6.92
C ALA A 143 9.61 10.50 -5.50
N ILE A 144 10.65 10.20 -4.70
CA ILE A 144 10.83 10.79 -3.35
C ILE A 144 11.01 12.31 -3.46
N ARG A 145 11.87 12.77 -4.37
CA ARG A 145 12.18 14.18 -4.57
C ARG A 145 10.92 14.96 -4.97
N GLU A 146 10.14 14.43 -5.89
CA GLU A 146 8.90 15.06 -6.34
C GLU A 146 7.94 15.30 -5.17
N VAL A 147 7.66 14.25 -4.38
CA VAL A 147 6.69 14.39 -3.27
C VAL A 147 7.23 15.25 -2.14
N LEU A 148 8.54 15.19 -1.82
CA LEU A 148 9.15 15.99 -0.76
C LEU A 148 9.28 17.48 -1.09
N HIS A 149 9.39 17.86 -2.37
CA HIS A 149 9.62 19.24 -2.79
C HIS A 149 8.40 19.91 -3.41
N ASN A 150 7.38 19.15 -3.83
CA ASN A 150 6.12 19.72 -4.28
C ASN A 150 5.12 19.77 -3.11
N PRO A 151 4.84 20.97 -2.56
CA PRO A 151 3.97 21.14 -1.40
C PRO A 151 2.51 20.75 -1.67
N GLU A 152 2.09 20.66 -2.94
CA GLU A 152 0.71 20.31 -3.29
C GLU A 152 0.30 18.93 -2.78
N TYR A 153 1.21 17.94 -2.80
CA TYR A 153 0.93 16.61 -2.27
C TYR A 153 0.57 16.66 -0.78
N LYS A 154 1.36 17.42 0.01
CA LYS A 154 1.08 17.57 1.46
C LYS A 154 -0.23 18.34 1.69
N GLN A 155 -0.47 19.42 0.95
CA GLN A 155 -1.70 20.20 1.07
C GLN A 155 -2.94 19.36 0.78
N ARG A 156 -2.92 18.58 -0.32
CA ARG A 156 -4.01 17.67 -0.68
C ARG A 156 -4.19 16.54 0.34
N ALA A 157 -3.10 15.97 0.85
CA ALA A 157 -3.16 14.93 1.88
C ALA A 157 -3.79 15.46 3.17
N VAL A 158 -3.42 16.67 3.63
CA VAL A 158 -4.00 17.31 4.81
C VAL A 158 -5.47 17.63 4.60
N ALA A 159 -5.85 18.16 3.42
CA ALA A 159 -7.25 18.43 3.10
C ALA A 159 -8.09 17.16 3.09
N ALA A 160 -7.56 16.08 2.49
CA ALA A 160 -8.23 14.77 2.50
C ALA A 160 -8.39 14.22 3.92
N ALA A 161 -7.36 14.38 4.78
CA ALA A 161 -7.42 13.96 6.18
C ALA A 161 -8.50 14.73 6.96
N ALA A 162 -8.60 16.05 6.77
CA ALA A 162 -9.64 16.85 7.39
C ALA A 162 -11.04 16.32 7.02
N MET A 163 -11.31 16.11 5.72
CA MET A 163 -12.58 15.55 5.24
C MET A 163 -12.88 14.16 5.83
N LEU A 164 -11.85 13.31 5.96
CA LEU A 164 -11.99 11.97 6.51
C LEU A 164 -12.28 11.98 8.02
N ASN A 165 -11.68 12.91 8.76
CA ASN A 165 -11.86 13.03 10.20
C ASN A 165 -13.18 13.73 10.58
N GLU A 166 -13.76 14.53 9.67
CA GLU A 166 -15.01 15.24 9.84
C GLU A 166 -16.25 14.50 9.31
N LYS A 167 -16.11 13.20 9.05
CA LYS A 167 -17.27 12.38 8.62
C LYS A 167 -18.42 12.45 9.61
N PRO A 168 -19.68 12.54 9.14
CA PRO A 168 -20.85 12.69 10.00
C PRO A 168 -21.08 11.49 10.93
N PHE A 169 -20.55 10.32 10.59
CA PHE A 169 -20.60 9.11 11.39
C PHE A 169 -19.23 8.47 11.49
N THR A 170 -18.85 8.08 12.69
CA THR A 170 -17.61 7.30 12.91
C THR A 170 -17.80 5.85 12.45
N ALA A 171 -16.72 5.18 12.13
CA ALA A 171 -16.76 3.75 11.78
C ALA A 171 -17.33 2.90 12.94
N ARG A 172 -17.09 3.31 14.19
CA ARG A 172 -17.62 2.64 15.39
C ARG A 172 -19.14 2.78 15.47
N GLU A 173 -19.69 3.97 15.28
CA GLU A 173 -21.14 4.19 15.27
C GLU A 173 -21.83 3.38 14.19
N ILE A 174 -21.28 3.43 12.96
CA ILE A 174 -21.80 2.62 11.83
C ILE A 174 -21.77 1.13 12.20
N PHE A 175 -20.67 0.65 12.77
CA PHE A 175 -20.55 -0.75 13.18
C PHE A 175 -21.61 -1.13 14.25
N VAL A 176 -21.72 -0.34 15.33
CA VAL A 176 -22.66 -0.61 16.40
C VAL A 176 -24.10 -0.64 15.89
N HIS A 177 -24.53 0.37 15.13
CA HIS A 177 -25.88 0.43 14.58
C HIS A 177 -26.20 -0.76 13.66
N ASN A 178 -25.23 -1.17 12.81
CA ASN A 178 -25.45 -2.35 11.96
C ASN A 178 -25.50 -3.65 12.78
N MET A 179 -24.73 -3.77 13.85
CA MET A 179 -24.79 -4.95 14.73
C MET A 179 -26.10 -5.01 15.51
N GLU A 180 -26.59 -3.88 16.04
CA GLU A 180 -27.90 -3.80 16.69
C GLU A 180 -29.05 -4.14 15.73
N PHE A 181 -28.95 -3.60 14.48
CA PHE A 181 -29.93 -3.93 13.43
C PHE A 181 -29.92 -5.43 13.12
N LEU A 182 -28.76 -6.04 12.98
CA LEU A 182 -28.63 -7.47 12.71
C LEU A 182 -29.15 -8.33 13.89
N ALA A 183 -28.85 -7.91 15.12
CA ALA A 183 -29.32 -8.59 16.32
C ALA A 183 -30.86 -8.56 16.44
N LYS A 184 -31.48 -7.45 16.02
CA LYS A 184 -32.94 -7.27 16.05
C LYS A 184 -33.66 -8.03 14.95
N HIS A 185 -33.13 -8.02 13.72
CA HIS A 185 -33.82 -8.53 12.52
C HIS A 185 -33.31 -9.88 12.03
N GLY A 186 -32.20 -10.37 12.62
CA GLY A 186 -31.56 -11.63 12.22
C GLY A 186 -30.84 -11.55 10.86
N PRO A 187 -30.39 -12.69 10.33
CA PRO A 187 -29.63 -12.73 9.12
C PRO A 187 -30.43 -12.29 7.88
N LEU A 188 -29.86 -11.37 7.12
CA LEU A 188 -30.46 -10.80 5.91
C LEU A 188 -30.15 -11.69 4.70
N ARG A 189 -30.87 -12.80 4.56
CA ARG A 189 -30.65 -13.80 3.50
C ARG A 189 -30.77 -13.24 2.08
N GLN A 190 -31.55 -12.17 1.90
CA GLN A 190 -31.67 -11.47 0.62
C GLN A 190 -30.37 -10.77 0.17
N LEU A 191 -29.42 -10.54 1.09
CA LEU A 191 -28.11 -10.00 0.79
C LEU A 191 -27.06 -11.09 0.55
N ASP A 192 -27.43 -12.37 0.72
CA ASP A 192 -26.51 -13.47 0.42
C ASP A 192 -26.15 -13.47 -1.08
N HIS A 193 -24.87 -13.54 -1.38
CA HIS A 193 -24.43 -13.61 -2.76
C HIS A 193 -24.89 -14.90 -3.44
N TYR A 194 -25.29 -14.79 -4.70
CA TYR A 194 -25.82 -15.92 -5.47
C TYR A 194 -24.82 -17.07 -5.64
N GLY A 195 -23.53 -16.80 -5.55
CA GLY A 195 -22.46 -17.80 -5.61
C GLY A 195 -22.64 -18.98 -4.64
N ARG A 196 -23.32 -18.78 -3.49
CA ARG A 196 -23.63 -19.86 -2.54
C ARG A 196 -24.65 -20.88 -3.07
N LYS A 197 -25.38 -20.53 -4.12
CA LYS A 197 -26.41 -21.37 -4.75
C LYS A 197 -25.94 -22.05 -6.03
N LEU A 198 -24.73 -21.74 -6.51
CA LEU A 198 -24.16 -22.35 -7.70
C LEU A 198 -23.86 -23.83 -7.44
N THR A 199 -24.17 -24.66 -8.43
CA THR A 199 -23.73 -26.06 -8.45
C THR A 199 -22.21 -26.11 -8.65
N PHE A 200 -21.59 -27.25 -8.36
CA PHE A 200 -20.16 -27.47 -8.59
C PHE A 200 -19.76 -27.15 -10.05
N ILE A 201 -20.59 -27.57 -11.01
CA ILE A 201 -20.36 -27.35 -12.45
C ILE A 201 -20.34 -25.84 -12.75
N GLN A 202 -21.31 -25.10 -12.25
CA GLN A 202 -21.42 -23.65 -12.47
C GLN A 202 -20.34 -22.87 -11.73
N TYR A 203 -19.98 -23.29 -10.51
CA TYR A 203 -18.95 -22.62 -9.72
C TYR A 203 -17.56 -22.67 -10.36
N TYR A 204 -17.24 -23.84 -10.96
CA TYR A 204 -15.96 -24.06 -11.65
C TYR A 204 -16.05 -23.80 -13.17
N LEU A 205 -17.17 -23.29 -13.68
CA LEU A 205 -17.40 -23.00 -15.11
C LEU A 205 -17.15 -24.20 -16.02
N ILE A 206 -17.41 -25.43 -15.51
CA ILE A 206 -17.16 -26.68 -16.27
C ILE A 206 -18.03 -26.73 -17.51
N ASP A 207 -19.28 -26.27 -17.43
CA ASP A 207 -20.22 -26.13 -18.56
C ASP A 207 -19.67 -25.20 -19.64
N VAL A 208 -19.12 -24.06 -19.29
CA VAL A 208 -18.51 -23.11 -20.23
C VAL A 208 -17.25 -23.71 -20.88
N ILE A 209 -16.38 -24.30 -20.07
CA ILE A 209 -15.14 -24.94 -20.55
C ILE A 209 -15.48 -26.09 -21.52
N ALA A 210 -16.49 -26.90 -21.20
CA ALA A 210 -16.93 -27.99 -22.08
C ALA A 210 -17.43 -27.50 -23.44
N VAL A 211 -18.25 -26.43 -23.46
CA VAL A 211 -18.75 -25.85 -24.73
C VAL A 211 -17.59 -25.30 -25.56
N VAL A 212 -16.63 -24.58 -24.95
CA VAL A 212 -15.47 -24.06 -25.65
C VAL A 212 -14.60 -25.20 -26.22
N ALA A 213 -14.33 -26.24 -25.42
CA ALA A 213 -13.55 -27.39 -25.86
C ALA A 213 -14.20 -28.13 -27.03
N LEU A 214 -15.52 -28.38 -26.95
CA LEU A 214 -16.28 -29.01 -28.04
C LEU A 214 -16.27 -28.18 -29.32
N SER A 215 -16.39 -26.86 -29.18
CA SER A 215 -16.34 -25.94 -30.33
C SER A 215 -14.97 -25.98 -31.02
N ILE A 216 -13.89 -26.01 -30.25
CA ILE A 216 -12.52 -26.12 -30.78
C ILE A 216 -12.33 -27.46 -31.49
N ILE A 217 -12.77 -28.58 -30.91
CA ILE A 217 -12.71 -29.90 -31.51
C ILE A 217 -13.48 -29.93 -32.82
N LEU A 218 -14.67 -29.35 -32.88
CA LEU A 218 -15.48 -29.27 -34.10
C LEU A 218 -14.76 -28.50 -35.22
N VAL A 219 -14.19 -27.33 -34.90
CA VAL A 219 -13.44 -26.53 -35.87
C VAL A 219 -12.23 -27.28 -36.39
N LEU A 220 -11.48 -27.93 -35.51
CA LEU A 220 -10.31 -28.73 -35.90
C LEU A 220 -10.72 -29.92 -36.79
N SER A 221 -11.83 -30.55 -36.51
CA SER A 221 -12.36 -31.66 -37.31
C SER A 221 -12.70 -31.20 -38.75
N ILE A 222 -13.29 -30.00 -38.89
CA ILE A 222 -13.64 -29.42 -40.21
C ILE A 222 -12.40 -29.02 -41.01
N VAL A 223 -11.32 -28.58 -40.32
CA VAL A 223 -10.08 -28.13 -41.00
C VAL A 223 -9.19 -29.31 -41.45
N ILE A 224 -9.30 -30.45 -40.76
CA ILE A 224 -8.48 -31.64 -41.04
C ILE A 224 -9.13 -32.56 -42.07
N TYR A 225 -10.43 -32.48 -42.28
CA TYR A 225 -11.18 -33.20 -43.30
C TYR A 225 -11.53 -32.27 -44.47
#